data_085ae66bed2e6566492851455611e0b9
#
_entry.id   085ae66bed2e6566492851455611e0b9
#
_cell.length_a   1.000
_cell.length_b   1.000
_cell.length_c   1.000
_cell.angle_alpha   90.00
_cell.angle_beta   90.00
_cell.angle_gamma   90.00
#
_symmetry.space_group_name_H-M   'P 1'
#
loop_
_entity.id
_entity.type
_entity.pdbx_description
1 polymer ?
#
loop_
_entity_poly.entity_id
_entity_poly.type
_entity_poly.pdbx_seq_one_letter_code
_entity_poly.pdbx_strand_id
1 'polypeptide(L)'
;TVFAKNVLGDVLLTAALTENLTITLYDIDASRLEDSFILIERLNQKYNCGKARVEKFLGVENRKKALRGANFVVNAIQVGLYDPCTIIDFEIPKKYGLRQTIADTLGIGGIMRALRTIPVMADFARDMEEVCPDALFLNYTNPMAMLSGYMQRYTGVKTVGLCHSVQVCSEGLLKGLGMEDKLEGRKELIAGINHMGWLLDIRDKHGVDLYPEIKSRVQAKIDDPKFLDKVRLQYIQHFGYYCTESSEHNAEYNPYYIKTRYPERLKAYQVPLDEYPRRCVEQIEGWKKE
;
A
#
# COMPACT_ATOMS: atom_id res chain seq x y z
N THR A 1 -7.73 -8.34 -8.62
CA THR A 1 -7.74 -9.82 -8.64
C THR A 1 -6.54 -10.43 -7.93
N VAL A 2 -5.27 -10.06 -8.22
CA VAL A 2 -4.10 -10.58 -7.48
C VAL A 2 -4.23 -10.31 -5.98
N PHE A 3 -4.64 -9.11 -5.60
CA PHE A 3 -4.88 -8.75 -4.21
C PHE A 3 -5.98 -9.61 -3.57
N ALA A 4 -7.14 -9.72 -4.22
CA ALA A 4 -8.24 -10.56 -3.73
C ALA A 4 -7.82 -12.03 -3.62
N LYS A 5 -7.08 -12.56 -4.60
CA LYS A 5 -6.52 -13.92 -4.58
C LYS A 5 -5.67 -14.18 -3.35
N ASN A 6 -4.76 -13.27 -3.02
CA ASN A 6 -3.84 -13.46 -1.90
C ASN A 6 -4.58 -13.35 -0.56
N VAL A 7 -5.32 -12.27 -0.33
CA VAL A 7 -6.02 -12.04 0.95
C VAL A 7 -7.08 -13.12 1.20
N LEU A 8 -7.94 -13.39 0.22
CA LEU A 8 -9.00 -14.39 0.38
C LEU A 8 -8.46 -15.82 0.32
N GLY A 9 -7.35 -16.05 -0.39
CA GLY A 9 -6.63 -17.32 -0.36
C GLY A 9 -6.13 -17.64 1.05
N ASP A 10 -5.51 -16.69 1.73
CA ASP A 10 -5.05 -16.85 3.11
C ASP A 10 -6.21 -17.06 4.08
N VAL A 11 -7.34 -16.35 3.90
CA VAL A 11 -8.56 -16.56 4.67
C VAL A 11 -9.08 -17.99 4.50
N LEU A 12 -9.15 -18.50 3.26
CA LEU A 12 -9.63 -19.85 2.97
C LEU A 12 -8.69 -20.97 3.48
N LEU A 13 -7.41 -20.67 3.64
CA LEU A 13 -6.43 -21.59 4.23
C LEU A 13 -6.44 -21.58 5.77
N THR A 14 -7.04 -20.56 6.39
CA THR A 14 -7.05 -20.40 7.84
C THR A 14 -8.28 -21.08 8.43
N ALA A 15 -8.12 -22.30 8.96
CA ALA A 15 -9.22 -23.15 9.46
C ALA A 15 -10.17 -22.45 10.45
N ALA A 16 -9.64 -21.60 11.33
CA ALA A 16 -10.43 -20.82 12.28
C ALA A 16 -11.37 -19.79 11.65
N LEU A 17 -11.13 -19.40 10.39
CA LEU A 17 -11.93 -18.40 9.67
C LEU A 17 -12.95 -19.02 8.72
N THR A 18 -12.86 -20.32 8.42
CA THR A 18 -13.67 -20.96 7.38
C THR A 18 -14.99 -21.54 7.86
N GLU A 19 -15.22 -21.59 9.18
CA GLU A 19 -16.48 -22.05 9.75
C GLU A 19 -17.57 -20.96 9.56
N ASN A 20 -18.61 -21.30 8.80
CA ASN A 20 -19.70 -20.38 8.42
C ASN A 20 -19.27 -19.09 7.69
N LEU A 21 -18.17 -19.17 6.92
CA LEU A 21 -17.66 -18.02 6.18
C LEU A 21 -18.56 -17.67 4.99
N THR A 22 -18.92 -16.38 4.88
CA THR A 22 -19.49 -15.80 3.66
C THR A 22 -18.49 -14.77 3.10
N ILE A 23 -18.11 -14.93 1.86
CA ILE A 23 -17.27 -14.00 1.11
C ILE A 23 -18.15 -13.25 0.12
N THR A 24 -18.23 -11.94 0.27
CA THR A 24 -18.99 -11.07 -0.64
C THR A 24 -18.03 -10.27 -1.50
N LEU A 25 -18.11 -10.44 -2.81
CA LEU A 25 -17.34 -9.69 -3.79
C LEU A 25 -18.19 -8.54 -4.33
N TYR A 26 -17.60 -7.36 -4.41
CA TYR A 26 -18.25 -6.16 -4.94
C TYR A 26 -17.31 -5.44 -5.91
N ASP A 27 -17.79 -5.10 -7.09
CA ASP A 27 -17.12 -4.24 -8.06
C ASP A 27 -18.17 -3.47 -8.88
N ILE A 28 -17.73 -2.38 -9.52
CA ILE A 28 -18.53 -1.62 -10.50
C ILE A 28 -18.29 -2.10 -11.94
N ASP A 29 -17.30 -2.95 -12.15
CA ASP A 29 -16.94 -3.55 -13.43
C ASP A 29 -17.35 -5.03 -13.47
N ALA A 30 -18.19 -5.38 -14.42
CA ALA A 30 -18.75 -6.73 -14.52
C ALA A 30 -17.69 -7.80 -14.84
N SER A 31 -16.72 -7.48 -15.70
CA SER A 31 -15.68 -8.44 -16.09
C SER A 31 -14.75 -8.75 -14.93
N ARG A 32 -14.24 -7.69 -14.23
CA ARG A 32 -13.39 -7.87 -13.05
C ARG A 32 -14.08 -8.62 -11.92
N LEU A 33 -15.38 -8.35 -11.73
CA LEU A 33 -16.18 -9.02 -10.71
C LEU A 33 -16.32 -10.52 -11.04
N GLU A 34 -16.61 -10.84 -12.31
CA GLU A 34 -16.77 -12.23 -12.75
C GLU A 34 -15.46 -13.01 -12.62
N ASP A 35 -14.34 -12.45 -13.10
CA ASP A 35 -13.01 -13.07 -12.98
C ASP A 35 -12.63 -13.32 -11.52
N SER A 36 -12.91 -12.35 -10.66
CA SER A 36 -12.66 -12.48 -9.22
C SER A 36 -13.54 -13.57 -8.60
N PHE A 37 -14.81 -13.64 -8.99
CA PHE A 37 -15.74 -14.64 -8.51
C PHE A 37 -15.31 -16.06 -8.90
N ILE A 38 -15.00 -16.29 -10.17
CA ILE A 38 -14.51 -17.58 -10.66
C ILE A 38 -13.25 -18.01 -9.92
N LEU A 39 -12.31 -17.08 -9.73
CA LEU A 39 -11.06 -17.35 -9.04
C LEU A 39 -11.30 -17.76 -7.58
N ILE A 40 -12.10 -17.00 -6.85
CA ILE A 40 -12.37 -17.27 -5.42
C ILE A 40 -13.18 -18.55 -5.24
N GLU A 41 -14.15 -18.83 -6.11
CA GLU A 41 -14.87 -20.10 -6.11
C GLU A 41 -13.91 -21.30 -6.30
N ARG A 42 -12.97 -21.22 -7.24
CA ARG A 42 -11.97 -22.27 -7.46
C ARG A 42 -11.04 -22.45 -6.25
N LEU A 43 -10.62 -21.34 -5.62
CA LEU A 43 -9.82 -21.41 -4.39
C LEU A 43 -10.62 -22.02 -3.23
N ASN A 44 -11.89 -21.65 -3.06
CA ASN A 44 -12.79 -22.20 -2.08
C ASN A 44 -12.96 -23.72 -2.25
N GLN A 45 -13.19 -24.18 -3.47
CA GLN A 45 -13.26 -25.62 -3.76
C GLN A 45 -11.95 -26.34 -3.45
N LYS A 46 -10.83 -25.77 -3.87
CA LYS A 46 -9.52 -26.43 -3.76
C LYS A 46 -9.00 -26.49 -2.32
N TYR A 47 -9.14 -25.41 -1.57
CA TYR A 47 -8.49 -25.27 -0.25
C TYR A 47 -9.45 -25.36 0.93
N ASN A 48 -10.75 -25.16 0.72
CA ASN A 48 -11.77 -25.19 1.77
C ASN A 48 -12.91 -26.18 1.49
N CYS A 49 -12.77 -27.03 0.50
CA CYS A 49 -13.79 -28.03 0.10
C CYS A 49 -15.17 -27.39 -0.18
N GLY A 50 -15.22 -26.15 -0.68
CA GLY A 50 -16.46 -25.44 -0.99
C GLY A 50 -17.30 -25.02 0.22
N LYS A 51 -16.75 -24.98 1.42
CA LYS A 51 -17.51 -24.67 2.64
C LYS A 51 -17.93 -23.22 2.77
N ALA A 52 -17.16 -22.28 2.19
CA ALA A 52 -17.52 -20.86 2.22
C ALA A 52 -18.62 -20.57 1.20
N ARG A 53 -19.56 -19.72 1.57
CA ARG A 53 -20.52 -19.14 0.63
C ARG A 53 -19.87 -17.96 -0.07
N VAL A 54 -19.84 -17.95 -1.40
CA VAL A 54 -19.31 -16.85 -2.18
C VAL A 54 -20.44 -16.15 -2.93
N GLU A 55 -20.54 -14.84 -2.74
CA GLU A 55 -21.55 -14.00 -3.38
C GLU A 55 -20.89 -12.87 -4.17
N LYS A 56 -21.54 -12.38 -5.22
CA LYS A 56 -21.07 -11.24 -6.01
C LYS A 56 -22.19 -10.21 -6.22
N PHE A 57 -21.81 -8.93 -6.14
CA PHE A 57 -22.72 -7.81 -6.35
C PHE A 57 -22.07 -6.78 -7.26
N LEU A 58 -22.77 -6.47 -8.35
CA LEU A 58 -22.32 -5.51 -9.36
C LEU A 58 -23.02 -4.16 -9.18
N GLY A 59 -22.24 -3.08 -9.26
CA GLY A 59 -22.76 -1.72 -9.39
C GLY A 59 -23.15 -1.05 -8.07
N VAL A 60 -23.22 0.27 -8.12
CA VAL A 60 -23.45 1.12 -6.94
C VAL A 60 -24.81 0.82 -6.28
N GLU A 61 -25.82 0.49 -7.05
CA GLU A 61 -27.17 0.15 -6.59
C GLU A 61 -27.22 -1.11 -5.74
N ASN A 62 -26.23 -1.98 -5.83
CA ASN A 62 -26.13 -3.21 -5.04
C ASN A 62 -25.14 -3.10 -3.87
N ARG A 63 -24.48 -1.96 -3.68
CA ARG A 63 -23.46 -1.78 -2.62
C ARG A 63 -24.00 -2.06 -1.22
N LYS A 64 -25.17 -1.54 -0.86
CA LYS A 64 -25.81 -1.84 0.43
C LYS A 64 -26.11 -3.32 0.62
N LYS A 65 -26.50 -4.02 -0.44
CA LYS A 65 -26.73 -5.47 -0.37
C LYS A 65 -25.44 -6.22 -0.10
N ALA A 66 -24.35 -5.82 -0.79
CA ALA A 66 -23.04 -6.40 -0.62
C ALA A 66 -22.47 -6.20 0.80
N LEU A 67 -22.73 -5.05 1.41
CA LEU A 67 -22.25 -4.69 2.74
C LEU A 67 -23.10 -5.25 3.89
N ARG A 68 -24.34 -5.65 3.62
CA ARG A 68 -25.31 -6.03 4.68
C ARG A 68 -24.79 -7.15 5.55
N GLY A 69 -24.69 -6.86 6.87
CA GLY A 69 -24.28 -7.83 7.88
C GLY A 69 -22.81 -8.22 7.82
N ALA A 70 -21.97 -7.50 7.08
CA ALA A 70 -20.54 -7.75 7.06
C ALA A 70 -19.90 -7.52 8.44
N ASN A 71 -18.95 -8.36 8.81
CA ASN A 71 -18.10 -8.19 9.99
C ASN A 71 -16.80 -7.44 9.63
N PHE A 72 -16.28 -7.68 8.43
CA PHE A 72 -15.09 -7.05 7.89
C PHE A 72 -15.35 -6.56 6.46
N VAL A 73 -14.89 -5.38 6.15
CA VAL A 73 -14.92 -4.83 4.79
C VAL A 73 -13.51 -4.52 4.34
N VAL A 74 -13.01 -5.27 3.36
CA VAL A 74 -11.66 -5.07 2.79
C VAL A 74 -11.78 -4.15 1.58
N ASN A 75 -11.20 -2.95 1.69
CA ASN A 75 -11.24 -1.94 0.64
C ASN A 75 -9.91 -1.87 -0.13
N ALA A 76 -9.98 -2.13 -1.43
CA ALA A 76 -8.86 -2.04 -2.36
C ALA A 76 -9.28 -1.40 -3.70
N ILE A 77 -10.20 -0.43 -3.65
CA ILE A 77 -10.69 0.27 -4.85
C ILE A 77 -9.65 1.23 -5.41
N GLN A 78 -9.73 1.49 -6.71
CA GLN A 78 -8.99 2.56 -7.37
C GLN A 78 -9.94 3.40 -8.22
N VAL A 79 -10.34 4.55 -7.70
CA VAL A 79 -11.25 5.48 -8.39
C VAL A 79 -10.51 6.13 -9.56
N GLY A 80 -11.10 6.00 -10.76
CA GLY A 80 -10.58 6.59 -12.00
C GLY A 80 -9.48 5.79 -12.70
N LEU A 81 -9.05 4.64 -12.13
CA LEU A 81 -8.11 3.68 -12.72
C LEU A 81 -6.76 4.32 -13.16
N TYR A 82 -5.97 3.55 -13.91
CA TYR A 82 -4.74 4.05 -14.54
C TYR A 82 -5.06 5.10 -15.61
N ASP A 83 -5.88 4.73 -16.58
CA ASP A 83 -6.39 5.63 -17.62
C ASP A 83 -7.86 5.97 -17.30
N PRO A 84 -8.22 7.27 -17.15
CA PRO A 84 -7.36 8.45 -17.38
C PRO A 84 -6.67 9.01 -16.13
N CYS A 85 -7.07 8.59 -14.90
CA CYS A 85 -6.82 9.40 -13.72
C CYS A 85 -5.38 9.35 -13.22
N THR A 86 -4.74 8.18 -13.18
CA THR A 86 -3.31 8.12 -12.81
C THR A 86 -2.45 8.87 -13.81
N ILE A 87 -2.76 8.77 -15.12
CA ILE A 87 -2.06 9.55 -16.15
C ILE A 87 -2.19 11.03 -15.87
N ILE A 88 -3.39 11.52 -15.57
CA ILE A 88 -3.67 12.93 -15.26
C ILE A 88 -2.88 13.39 -14.01
N ASP A 89 -2.82 12.55 -12.98
CA ASP A 89 -2.10 12.82 -11.72
C ASP A 89 -0.59 13.02 -11.94
N PHE A 90 -0.03 12.52 -13.05
CA PHE A 90 1.35 12.76 -13.48
C PHE A 90 1.49 13.93 -14.48
N GLU A 91 0.63 13.95 -15.51
CA GLU A 91 0.79 14.88 -16.63
C GLU A 91 0.45 16.34 -16.24
N ILE A 92 -0.54 16.57 -15.37
CA ILE A 92 -0.85 17.93 -14.93
C ILE A 92 0.32 18.52 -14.12
N PRO A 93 0.87 17.87 -13.08
CA PRO A 93 2.02 18.41 -12.34
C PRO A 93 3.25 18.67 -13.22
N LYS A 94 3.50 17.83 -14.23
CA LYS A 94 4.59 18.04 -15.19
C LYS A 94 4.53 19.38 -15.90
N LYS A 95 3.33 19.87 -16.25
CA LYS A 95 3.13 21.19 -16.87
C LYS A 95 3.62 22.34 -16.00
N TYR A 96 3.70 22.13 -14.69
CA TYR A 96 4.19 23.08 -13.69
C TYR A 96 5.60 22.77 -13.21
N GLY A 97 6.31 21.89 -13.90
CA GLY A 97 7.69 21.50 -13.57
C GLY A 97 7.82 20.57 -12.37
N LEU A 98 6.72 19.96 -11.91
CA LEU A 98 6.72 19.00 -10.81
C LEU A 98 6.77 17.57 -11.36
N ARG A 99 7.86 16.89 -11.08
CA ARG A 99 8.06 15.49 -11.45
C ARG A 99 7.84 14.58 -10.25
N GLN A 100 7.29 13.42 -10.49
CA GLN A 100 6.92 12.46 -9.47
C GLN A 100 7.44 11.05 -9.82
N THR A 101 7.50 10.17 -8.83
CA THR A 101 7.87 8.76 -8.99
C THR A 101 6.63 7.87 -8.91
N ILE A 102 5.90 7.92 -7.80
CA ILE A 102 4.73 7.06 -7.51
C ILE A 102 3.42 7.86 -7.47
N ALA A 103 3.43 9.07 -6.89
CA ALA A 103 2.31 10.03 -6.89
C ALA A 103 0.99 9.48 -6.28
N ASP A 104 1.06 8.54 -5.34
CA ASP A 104 -0.13 7.88 -4.80
C ASP A 104 -0.37 8.11 -3.30
N THR A 105 0.54 8.78 -2.60
CA THR A 105 0.50 8.89 -1.13
C THR A 105 0.57 10.32 -0.63
N LEU A 106 1.66 11.03 -0.90
CA LEU A 106 1.91 12.42 -0.50
C LEU A 106 2.19 13.27 -1.73
N GLY A 107 2.18 14.58 -1.56
CA GLY A 107 2.38 15.51 -2.67
C GLY A 107 1.14 15.67 -3.53
N ILE A 108 1.32 16.33 -4.70
CA ILE A 108 0.20 16.80 -5.53
C ILE A 108 -0.61 15.64 -6.13
N GLY A 109 0.04 14.59 -6.61
CA GLY A 109 -0.64 13.41 -7.15
C GLY A 109 -1.47 12.67 -6.10
N GLY A 110 -0.92 12.52 -4.89
CA GLY A 110 -1.65 11.95 -3.76
C GLY A 110 -2.88 12.80 -3.38
N ILE A 111 -2.73 14.13 -3.36
CA ILE A 111 -3.86 15.05 -3.09
C ILE A 111 -4.95 14.90 -4.14
N MET A 112 -4.61 14.93 -5.42
CA MET A 112 -5.58 14.77 -6.53
C MET A 112 -6.31 13.44 -6.42
N ARG A 113 -5.59 12.36 -6.15
CA ARG A 113 -6.15 11.02 -5.97
C ARG A 113 -7.06 10.94 -4.72
N ALA A 114 -6.67 11.55 -3.60
CA ALA A 114 -7.50 11.62 -2.39
C ALA A 114 -8.80 12.37 -2.64
N LEU A 115 -8.74 13.55 -3.22
CA LEU A 115 -9.92 14.38 -3.54
C LEU A 115 -10.92 13.64 -4.43
N ARG A 116 -10.45 12.83 -5.36
CA ARG A 116 -11.28 11.99 -6.22
C ARG A 116 -11.89 10.79 -5.49
N THR A 117 -11.15 10.21 -4.53
CA THR A 117 -11.53 8.97 -3.86
C THR A 117 -12.42 9.20 -2.63
N ILE A 118 -12.22 10.29 -1.89
CA ILE A 118 -12.97 10.61 -0.67
C ILE A 118 -14.50 10.60 -0.87
N PRO A 119 -15.08 11.18 -1.95
CA PRO A 119 -16.54 11.11 -2.15
C PRO A 119 -17.07 9.68 -2.21
N VAL A 120 -16.34 8.78 -2.89
CA VAL A 120 -16.71 7.36 -2.98
C VAL A 120 -16.59 6.68 -1.61
N MET A 121 -15.54 6.99 -0.86
CA MET A 121 -15.36 6.49 0.52
C MET A 121 -16.48 6.97 1.45
N ALA A 122 -16.91 8.22 1.31
CA ALA A 122 -18.02 8.78 2.08
C ALA A 122 -19.33 8.04 1.78
N ASP A 123 -19.55 7.65 0.52
CA ASP A 123 -20.73 6.85 0.15
C ASP A 123 -20.67 5.46 0.78
N PHE A 124 -19.51 4.80 0.77
CA PHE A 124 -19.33 3.53 1.48
C PHE A 124 -19.60 3.69 2.98
N ALA A 125 -19.08 4.74 3.59
CA ALA A 125 -19.28 4.98 5.01
C ALA A 125 -20.78 5.11 5.37
N ARG A 126 -21.55 5.93 4.63
CA ARG A 126 -22.99 6.08 4.85
C ARG A 126 -23.73 4.76 4.73
N ASP A 127 -23.38 3.96 3.70
CA ASP A 127 -24.02 2.66 3.50
C ASP A 127 -23.64 1.68 4.63
N MET A 128 -22.37 1.68 5.09
CA MET A 128 -21.92 0.84 6.20
C MET A 128 -22.59 1.21 7.54
N GLU A 129 -22.69 2.49 7.84
CA GLU A 129 -23.39 2.99 9.05
C GLU A 129 -24.86 2.52 9.10
N GLU A 130 -25.50 2.35 7.92
CA GLU A 130 -26.88 1.87 7.84
C GLU A 130 -26.99 0.33 7.94
N VAL A 131 -26.11 -0.44 7.27
CA VAL A 131 -26.34 -1.89 7.08
C VAL A 131 -25.34 -2.81 7.78
N CYS A 132 -24.20 -2.29 8.27
CA CYS A 132 -23.18 -3.02 9.03
C CYS A 132 -22.36 -2.10 9.95
N PRO A 133 -23.00 -1.37 10.92
CA PRO A 133 -22.35 -0.33 11.72
C PRO A 133 -21.19 -0.84 12.59
N ASP A 134 -21.19 -2.12 12.91
CA ASP A 134 -20.14 -2.73 13.73
C ASP A 134 -18.98 -3.30 12.95
N ALA A 135 -19.06 -3.30 11.60
CA ALA A 135 -18.01 -3.84 10.74
C ALA A 135 -16.69 -3.07 10.89
N LEU A 136 -15.57 -3.80 10.81
CA LEU A 136 -14.24 -3.21 10.71
C LEU A 136 -13.87 -2.98 9.24
N PHE A 137 -13.59 -1.73 8.89
CA PHE A 137 -13.16 -1.34 7.55
C PHE A 137 -11.64 -1.39 7.43
N LEU A 138 -11.13 -2.31 6.62
CA LEU A 138 -9.72 -2.58 6.37
C LEU A 138 -9.30 -1.88 5.07
N ASN A 139 -8.65 -0.73 5.17
CA ASN A 139 -8.33 0.10 4.01
C ASN A 139 -6.92 -0.17 3.48
N TYR A 140 -6.83 -0.68 2.24
CA TYR A 140 -5.60 -0.81 1.47
C TYR A 140 -5.49 0.22 0.35
N THR A 141 -6.53 1.03 0.13
CA THR A 141 -6.54 2.04 -0.93
C THR A 141 -5.66 3.23 -0.57
N ASN A 142 -4.78 3.62 -1.49
CA ASN A 142 -3.96 4.82 -1.40
C ASN A 142 -4.69 6.06 -1.97
N PRO A 143 -4.40 7.24 -1.41
CA PRO A 143 -3.47 7.58 -0.30
C PRO A 143 -4.00 7.11 1.06
N MET A 144 -3.43 6.05 1.61
CA MET A 144 -3.97 5.38 2.79
C MET A 144 -4.08 6.32 4.01
N ALA A 145 -3.06 7.16 4.26
CA ALA A 145 -3.08 8.11 5.38
C ALA A 145 -4.23 9.13 5.25
N MET A 146 -4.44 9.68 4.05
CA MET A 146 -5.52 10.66 3.81
C MET A 146 -6.90 10.01 3.88
N LEU A 147 -7.07 8.86 3.24
CA LEU A 147 -8.36 8.16 3.16
C LEU A 147 -8.77 7.58 4.51
N SER A 148 -7.87 6.91 5.21
CA SER A 148 -8.14 6.37 6.55
C SER A 148 -8.35 7.49 7.56
N GLY A 149 -7.57 8.58 7.45
CA GLY A 149 -7.75 9.77 8.28
C GLY A 149 -9.11 10.46 8.07
N TYR A 150 -9.58 10.50 6.82
CA TYR A 150 -10.94 10.97 6.51
C TYR A 150 -11.99 10.08 7.18
N MET A 151 -11.92 8.77 6.98
CA MET A 151 -12.88 7.82 7.56
C MET A 151 -12.93 7.91 9.08
N GLN A 152 -11.77 7.94 9.75
CA GLN A 152 -11.68 8.01 11.21
C GLN A 152 -12.17 9.33 11.78
N ARG A 153 -12.01 10.44 11.05
CA ARG A 153 -12.36 11.79 11.57
C ARG A 153 -13.79 12.19 11.27
N TYR A 154 -14.33 11.78 10.12
CA TYR A 154 -15.57 12.33 9.59
C TYR A 154 -16.68 11.30 9.43
N THR A 155 -16.48 10.06 9.86
CA THR A 155 -17.48 8.98 9.79
C THR A 155 -17.51 8.19 11.10
N GLY A 156 -18.60 7.44 11.34
CA GLY A 156 -18.72 6.51 12.45
C GLY A 156 -18.11 5.13 12.19
N VAL A 157 -17.53 4.89 11.00
CA VAL A 157 -17.01 3.59 10.60
C VAL A 157 -15.69 3.26 11.29
N LYS A 158 -15.61 2.13 11.96
CA LYS A 158 -14.39 1.61 12.57
C LYS A 158 -13.37 1.29 11.47
N THR A 159 -12.35 2.11 11.29
CA THR A 159 -11.41 2.04 10.17
C THR A 159 -9.97 1.82 10.64
N VAL A 160 -9.26 0.91 9.96
CA VAL A 160 -7.82 0.76 10.06
C VAL A 160 -7.19 0.77 8.67
N GLY A 161 -6.13 1.55 8.48
CA GLY A 161 -5.31 1.54 7.27
C GLY A 161 -4.24 0.46 7.36
N LEU A 162 -4.03 -0.29 6.30
CA LEU A 162 -3.10 -1.41 6.23
C LEU A 162 -2.10 -1.21 5.08
N CYS A 163 -0.83 -1.52 5.36
CA CYS A 163 0.27 -1.46 4.39
C CYS A 163 1.38 -2.44 4.78
N HIS A 164 2.15 -2.91 3.81
CA HIS A 164 3.30 -3.79 4.03
C HIS A 164 4.54 -3.05 4.52
N SER A 165 4.65 -1.75 4.26
CA SER A 165 5.90 -1.00 4.40
C SER A 165 6.51 -1.03 5.81
N VAL A 166 5.67 -1.15 6.84
CA VAL A 166 6.13 -1.33 8.23
C VAL A 166 6.72 -2.73 8.42
N GLN A 167 6.04 -3.77 7.96
CA GLN A 167 6.46 -5.17 8.15
C GLN A 167 7.82 -5.48 7.52
N VAL A 168 8.09 -4.90 6.34
CA VAL A 168 9.32 -5.17 5.58
C VAL A 168 10.44 -4.17 5.84
N CYS A 169 10.19 -3.13 6.64
CA CYS A 169 11.09 -1.99 6.83
C CYS A 169 12.46 -2.42 7.37
N SER A 170 12.49 -2.96 8.57
CA SER A 170 13.74 -3.34 9.24
C SER A 170 14.40 -4.56 8.58
N GLU A 171 13.61 -5.50 8.10
CA GLU A 171 14.13 -6.67 7.39
C GLU A 171 14.87 -6.24 6.11
N GLY A 172 14.27 -5.37 5.31
CA GLY A 172 14.90 -4.84 4.10
C GLY A 172 16.17 -4.06 4.40
N LEU A 173 16.16 -3.24 5.45
CA LEU A 173 17.34 -2.49 5.90
C LEU A 173 18.49 -3.43 6.30
N LEU A 174 18.24 -4.37 7.18
CA LEU A 174 19.27 -5.28 7.69
C LEU A 174 19.85 -6.16 6.58
N LYS A 175 19.00 -6.74 5.71
CA LYS A 175 19.46 -7.49 4.54
C LYS A 175 20.29 -6.62 3.59
N GLY A 176 19.84 -5.42 3.30
CA GLY A 176 20.57 -4.47 2.45
C GLY A 176 21.93 -4.10 2.97
N LEU A 177 22.11 -4.07 4.29
CA LEU A 177 23.36 -3.76 4.95
C LEU A 177 24.26 -5.00 5.25
N GLY A 178 23.79 -6.23 4.91
CA GLY A 178 24.52 -7.46 5.22
C GLY A 178 24.53 -7.77 6.72
N MET A 179 23.37 -7.60 7.38
CA MET A 179 23.16 -7.84 8.82
C MET A 179 22.04 -8.88 9.03
N GLU A 180 21.98 -9.91 8.18
CA GLU A 180 20.95 -10.95 8.25
C GLU A 180 20.98 -11.75 9.56
N ASP A 181 22.14 -11.84 10.20
CA ASP A 181 22.34 -12.44 11.50
C ASP A 181 21.57 -11.73 12.65
N LYS A 182 21.12 -10.49 12.41
CA LYS A 182 20.33 -9.67 13.35
C LYS A 182 18.82 -9.76 13.14
N LEU A 183 18.33 -10.55 12.18
CA LEU A 183 16.91 -10.64 11.87
C LEU A 183 16.10 -11.36 12.92
N GLU A 184 16.63 -12.47 13.43
CA GLU A 184 15.92 -13.32 14.38
C GLU A 184 15.75 -12.63 15.74
N GLY A 185 14.52 -12.57 16.25
CA GLY A 185 14.19 -12.03 17.56
C GLY A 185 14.42 -10.54 17.73
N ARG A 186 14.65 -9.79 16.63
CA ARG A 186 14.75 -8.34 16.66
C ARG A 186 13.46 -7.70 17.17
N LYS A 187 13.62 -6.55 17.81
CA LYS A 187 12.52 -5.68 18.24
C LYS A 187 12.67 -4.32 17.58
N GLU A 188 11.56 -3.74 17.21
CA GLU A 188 11.54 -2.45 16.49
C GLU A 188 10.39 -1.56 16.94
N LEU A 189 10.60 -0.25 16.87
CA LEU A 189 9.60 0.78 17.06
C LEU A 189 9.54 1.64 15.82
N ILE A 190 8.39 1.64 15.16
CA ILE A 190 8.11 2.46 13.99
C ILE A 190 6.93 3.38 14.30
N ALA A 191 7.09 4.67 14.03
CA ALA A 191 6.02 5.66 14.19
C ALA A 191 6.04 6.70 13.08
N GLY A 192 4.87 7.18 12.70
CA GLY A 192 4.69 8.17 11.63
C GLY A 192 3.43 7.89 10.82
N ILE A 193 3.28 8.58 9.70
CA ILE A 193 2.19 8.35 8.75
C ILE A 193 2.56 7.26 7.74
N ASN A 194 1.56 6.68 7.09
CA ASN A 194 1.77 5.70 6.02
C ASN A 194 2.74 6.23 4.96
N HIS A 195 3.66 5.36 4.55
CA HIS A 195 4.77 5.57 3.64
C HIS A 195 5.84 6.58 4.14
N MET A 196 5.67 7.19 5.31
CA MET A 196 6.64 8.07 5.96
C MET A 196 6.70 7.81 7.48
N GLY A 197 6.68 6.54 7.87
CA GLY A 197 6.96 6.09 9.23
C GLY A 197 8.47 6.00 9.46
N TRP A 198 8.93 6.40 10.64
CA TRP A 198 10.33 6.38 11.03
C TRP A 198 10.63 5.16 11.89
N LEU A 199 11.70 4.44 11.59
CA LEU A 199 12.25 3.38 12.44
C LEU A 199 13.02 4.04 13.58
N LEU A 200 12.35 4.27 14.70
CA LEU A 200 12.89 5.04 15.82
C LEU A 200 13.79 4.23 16.74
N ASP A 201 13.55 2.94 16.85
CA ASP A 201 14.37 2.01 17.62
C ASP A 201 14.45 0.67 16.91
N ILE A 202 15.62 0.04 16.95
CA ILE A 202 15.82 -1.31 16.45
C ILE A 202 16.88 -2.01 17.29
N ARG A 203 16.50 -3.16 17.87
CA ARG A 203 17.35 -3.94 18.78
C ARG A 203 17.42 -5.39 18.34
N ASP A 204 18.56 -6.01 18.60
CA ASP A 204 18.70 -7.46 18.41
C ASP A 204 17.94 -8.25 19.51
N LYS A 205 17.99 -9.57 19.41
CA LYS A 205 17.36 -10.49 20.39
C LYS A 205 17.89 -10.36 21.81
N HIS A 206 19.03 -9.75 21.99
CA HIS A 206 19.66 -9.49 23.31
C HIS A 206 19.38 -8.08 23.84
N GLY A 207 18.64 -7.25 23.08
CA GLY A 207 18.31 -5.88 23.44
C GLY A 207 19.38 -4.85 23.08
N VAL A 208 20.41 -5.24 22.32
CA VAL A 208 21.47 -4.33 21.88
C VAL A 208 20.94 -3.43 20.76
N ASP A 209 21.17 -2.12 20.89
CA ASP A 209 20.84 -1.14 19.85
C ASP A 209 21.63 -1.39 18.57
N LEU A 210 20.95 -1.54 17.45
CA LEU A 210 21.58 -1.81 16.15
C LEU A 210 21.93 -0.54 15.36
N TYR A 211 21.43 0.63 15.74
CA TYR A 211 21.72 1.87 15.01
C TYR A 211 23.21 2.24 14.91
N PRO A 212 24.05 2.05 15.93
CA PRO A 212 25.50 2.29 15.79
C PRO A 212 26.14 1.47 14.66
N GLU A 213 25.79 0.17 14.57
CA GLU A 213 26.29 -0.70 13.50
C GLU A 213 25.69 -0.34 12.14
N ILE A 214 24.38 -0.09 12.07
CA ILE A 214 23.69 0.36 10.86
C ILE A 214 24.38 1.61 10.30
N LYS A 215 24.58 2.65 11.13
CA LYS A 215 25.21 3.92 10.73
C LYS A 215 26.63 3.73 10.20
N SER A 216 27.40 2.80 10.76
CA SER A 216 28.76 2.50 10.31
C SER A 216 28.81 1.92 8.88
N ARG A 217 27.75 1.25 8.43
CA ARG A 217 27.68 0.59 7.12
C ARG A 217 27.05 1.44 6.01
N VAL A 218 26.36 2.52 6.36
CA VAL A 218 25.55 3.32 5.43
C VAL A 218 26.36 3.90 4.30
N GLN A 219 27.53 4.53 4.58
CA GLN A 219 28.32 5.22 3.56
C GLN A 219 28.76 4.27 2.45
N ALA A 220 29.29 3.11 2.80
CA ALA A 220 29.76 2.12 1.83
C ALA A 220 28.63 1.66 0.89
N LYS A 221 27.38 1.61 1.38
CA LYS A 221 26.20 1.25 0.54
C LYS A 221 25.73 2.41 -0.32
N ILE A 222 25.81 3.66 0.14
CA ILE A 222 25.53 4.83 -0.69
C ILE A 222 26.51 4.92 -1.86
N ASP A 223 27.76 4.61 -1.62
CA ASP A 223 28.83 4.63 -2.63
C ASP A 223 28.74 3.46 -3.63
N ASP A 224 28.05 2.36 -3.28
CA ASP A 224 27.84 1.24 -4.16
C ASP A 224 26.89 1.61 -5.33
N PRO A 225 27.36 1.59 -6.60
CA PRO A 225 26.52 1.93 -7.73
C PRO A 225 25.38 0.95 -7.99
N LYS A 226 25.42 -0.25 -7.40
CA LYS A 226 24.38 -1.28 -7.54
C LYS A 226 23.31 -1.21 -6.46
N PHE A 227 23.56 -0.49 -5.39
CA PHE A 227 22.61 -0.37 -4.29
C PHE A 227 21.54 0.68 -4.58
N LEU A 228 20.27 0.29 -4.55
CA LEU A 228 19.16 1.13 -5.02
C LEU A 228 18.56 2.02 -3.91
N ASP A 229 18.64 1.57 -2.64
CA ASP A 229 17.94 2.23 -1.53
C ASP A 229 18.72 3.39 -0.90
N LYS A 230 19.28 4.27 -1.74
CA LYS A 230 20.18 5.34 -1.31
C LYS A 230 19.49 6.50 -0.60
N VAL A 231 18.27 6.85 -0.98
CA VAL A 231 17.53 7.96 -0.39
C VAL A 231 17.27 7.72 1.09
N ARG A 232 16.76 6.54 1.45
CA ARG A 232 16.48 6.20 2.84
C ARG A 232 17.74 6.04 3.68
N LEU A 233 18.83 5.53 3.08
CA LEU A 233 20.14 5.52 3.77
C LEU A 233 20.66 6.92 4.02
N GLN A 234 20.45 7.86 3.11
CA GLN A 234 20.83 9.25 3.32
C GLN A 234 20.00 9.91 4.44
N TYR A 235 18.75 9.48 4.64
CA TYR A 235 17.97 9.91 5.81
C TYR A 235 18.63 9.50 7.13
N ILE A 236 19.23 8.31 7.20
CA ILE A 236 20.00 7.90 8.39
C ILE A 236 21.16 8.88 8.65
N GLN A 237 21.86 9.32 7.60
CA GLN A 237 22.97 10.28 7.74
C GLN A 237 22.53 11.66 8.21
N HIS A 238 21.40 12.16 7.67
CA HIS A 238 20.96 13.53 7.95
C HIS A 238 20.03 13.64 9.16
N PHE A 239 19.17 12.65 9.37
CA PHE A 239 18.14 12.69 10.41
C PHE A 239 18.38 11.67 11.51
N GLY A 240 19.32 10.76 11.33
CA GLY A 240 19.68 9.75 12.32
C GLY A 240 18.84 8.48 12.28
N TYR A 241 17.77 8.44 11.45
CA TYR A 241 16.78 7.36 11.40
C TYR A 241 16.48 6.92 9.97
N TYR A 242 16.10 5.66 9.82
CA TYR A 242 15.58 5.10 8.60
C TYR A 242 14.06 5.29 8.54
N CYS A 243 13.45 5.20 7.36
CA CYS A 243 12.00 5.30 7.22
C CYS A 243 11.40 4.15 6.43
N THR A 244 10.10 4.00 6.56
CA THR A 244 9.32 3.00 5.81
C THR A 244 9.25 3.33 4.33
N GLU A 245 8.74 2.40 3.55
CA GLU A 245 8.53 2.44 2.11
C GLU A 245 9.84 2.38 1.32
N SER A 246 9.86 2.84 0.08
CA SER A 246 11.01 2.77 -0.82
C SER A 246 11.70 4.12 -1.00
N SER A 247 12.91 4.08 -1.54
CA SER A 247 13.65 5.30 -1.91
C SER A 247 12.94 6.13 -2.97
N GLU A 248 12.19 5.50 -3.89
CA GLU A 248 11.40 6.20 -4.90
C GLU A 248 10.29 7.04 -4.26
N HIS A 249 9.50 6.46 -3.34
CA HIS A 249 8.47 7.20 -2.60
C HIS A 249 9.09 8.35 -1.81
N ASN A 250 10.13 8.06 -1.04
CA ASN A 250 10.76 9.05 -0.18
C ASN A 250 11.43 10.18 -0.97
N ALA A 251 11.90 9.93 -2.19
CA ALA A 251 12.48 10.95 -3.04
C ALA A 251 11.48 12.03 -3.45
N GLU A 252 10.20 11.71 -3.63
CA GLU A 252 9.17 12.69 -4.00
C GLU A 252 8.51 13.39 -2.81
N TYR A 253 8.67 12.87 -1.58
CA TYR A 253 8.05 13.47 -0.38
C TYR A 253 8.79 14.68 0.18
N ASN A 254 9.94 15.00 -0.36
CA ASN A 254 10.77 16.08 0.14
C ASN A 254 11.46 16.83 -1.03
N PRO A 255 11.95 18.06 -0.79
CA PRO A 255 12.52 18.89 -1.85
C PRO A 255 13.99 18.60 -2.16
N TYR A 256 14.59 17.49 -1.73
CA TYR A 256 16.04 17.31 -1.82
C TYR A 256 16.52 16.55 -3.07
N TYR A 257 15.73 15.66 -3.62
CA TYR A 257 16.17 14.73 -4.67
C TYR A 257 15.65 15.07 -6.06
N ILE A 258 14.35 15.34 -6.21
CA ILE A 258 13.74 15.67 -7.50
C ILE A 258 13.81 17.17 -7.71
N LYS A 259 14.88 17.62 -8.38
CA LYS A 259 15.16 19.03 -8.64
C LYS A 259 15.44 19.24 -10.12
N THR A 260 14.62 20.03 -10.80
CA THR A 260 14.86 20.44 -12.20
C THR A 260 16.20 21.12 -12.38
N ARG A 261 16.64 21.90 -11.37
CA ARG A 261 17.92 22.63 -11.38
C ARG A 261 19.15 21.71 -11.19
N TYR A 262 18.97 20.50 -10.64
CA TYR A 262 20.03 19.56 -10.30
C TYR A 262 19.68 18.15 -10.78
N PRO A 263 19.56 17.94 -12.11
CA PRO A 263 19.11 16.65 -12.67
C PRO A 263 20.08 15.50 -12.39
N GLU A 264 21.36 15.78 -12.13
CA GLU A 264 22.37 14.79 -11.75
C GLU A 264 22.03 14.05 -10.45
N ARG A 265 21.24 14.65 -9.57
CA ARG A 265 20.78 14.02 -8.33
C ARG A 265 19.90 12.79 -8.59
N LEU A 266 19.03 12.84 -9.58
CA LEU A 266 18.20 11.69 -9.97
C LEU A 266 19.05 10.47 -10.30
N LYS A 267 20.15 10.69 -11.04
CA LYS A 267 21.10 9.63 -11.40
C LYS A 267 21.90 9.16 -10.18
N ALA A 268 22.40 10.09 -9.37
CA ALA A 268 23.22 9.78 -8.18
C ALA A 268 22.46 8.93 -7.16
N TYR A 269 21.19 9.23 -6.94
CA TYR A 269 20.32 8.51 -5.99
C TYR A 269 19.43 7.46 -6.66
N GLN A 270 19.58 7.25 -7.97
CA GLN A 270 18.84 6.25 -8.76
C GLN A 270 17.31 6.40 -8.62
N VAL A 271 16.81 7.63 -8.68
CA VAL A 271 15.40 7.95 -8.55
C VAL A 271 14.68 7.79 -9.88
N PRO A 272 13.80 6.79 -10.04
CA PRO A 272 13.07 6.56 -11.28
C PRO A 272 11.85 7.47 -11.36
N LEU A 273 11.87 8.46 -12.23
CA LEU A 273 10.68 9.27 -12.52
C LEU A 273 9.64 8.45 -13.27
N ASP A 274 8.35 8.76 -13.03
CA ASP A 274 7.21 8.09 -13.68
C ASP A 274 7.16 6.56 -13.47
N GLU A 275 7.65 6.10 -12.33
CA GLU A 275 7.75 4.67 -12.01
C GLU A 275 6.38 4.00 -11.87
N TYR A 276 5.40 4.67 -11.23
CA TYR A 276 4.08 4.09 -11.05
C TYR A 276 3.31 3.89 -12.37
N PRO A 277 3.28 4.85 -13.32
CA PRO A 277 2.77 4.60 -14.67
C PRO A 277 3.38 3.37 -15.35
N ARG A 278 4.69 3.18 -15.25
CA ARG A 278 5.38 2.00 -15.78
C ARG A 278 4.87 0.71 -15.12
N ARG A 279 4.77 0.70 -13.79
CA ARG A 279 4.22 -0.46 -13.04
C ARG A 279 2.77 -0.76 -13.39
N CYS A 280 1.94 0.27 -13.60
CA CYS A 280 0.54 0.08 -14.01
C CYS A 280 0.44 -0.65 -15.36
N VAL A 281 1.23 -0.24 -16.35
CA VAL A 281 1.27 -0.88 -17.66
C VAL A 281 1.69 -2.35 -17.53
N GLU A 282 2.77 -2.62 -16.81
CA GLU A 282 3.24 -3.99 -16.58
C GLU A 282 2.20 -4.89 -15.89
N GLN A 283 1.48 -4.35 -14.89
CA GLN A 283 0.41 -5.09 -14.21
C GLN A 283 -0.78 -5.38 -15.13
N ILE A 284 -1.17 -4.43 -15.97
CA ILE A 284 -2.24 -4.62 -16.95
C ILE A 284 -1.86 -5.68 -17.98
N GLU A 285 -0.62 -5.64 -18.47
CA GLU A 285 -0.10 -6.63 -19.42
C GLU A 285 0.06 -8.02 -18.77
N GLY A 286 0.50 -8.06 -17.52
CA GLY A 286 0.62 -9.29 -16.74
C GLY A 286 -0.74 -9.97 -16.57
N TRP A 287 -1.76 -9.20 -16.21
CA TRP A 287 -3.11 -9.75 -16.02
C TRP A 287 -3.72 -10.33 -17.30
N LYS A 288 -3.44 -9.74 -18.46
CA LYS A 288 -3.91 -10.28 -19.74
C LYS A 288 -3.32 -11.65 -20.08
N LYS A 289 -2.23 -12.05 -19.41
CA LYS A 289 -1.54 -13.33 -19.62
C LYS A 289 -1.97 -14.42 -18.62
N GLU A 290 -2.59 -14.06 -17.50
CA GLU A 290 -3.16 -14.99 -16.51
C GLU A 290 -4.59 -15.44 -16.90
#